data_b0bb44e2c36f5b3fb7421258593a82f8
#
_entry.id   b0bb44e2c36f5b3fb7421258593a82f8
#
_cell.length_a   1.000
_cell.length_b   1.000
_cell.length_c   1.000
_cell.angle_alpha   90.00
_cell.angle_beta   90.00
_cell.angle_gamma   90.00
#
_symmetry.space_group_name_H-M   'P 1'
#
loop_
_entity.id
_entity.type
_entity.pdbx_description
1 polymer ?
#
loop_
_entity_poly.entity_id
_entity_poly.type
_entity_poly.pdbx_seq_one_letter_code
_entity_poly.pdbx_strand_id
1 'polypeptide(L)'
;METKKLIDCCEFISDGDHLPPPKSDSGVPFITISNITGQNKLSFEDTMFVPESYYNGLNENKKAKKGDILYSVVGSFGKPVYVDFDKQMVFQRHIAILRPKRNVNARFIYYTMLNPQFYKLVDKLAIGCSQRTVTLDTLRNIEVNLPDKDIQDKMVGILSLIDEKIDINNNVNDNLPYASV
;
A
#
# COMPACT_ATOMS: atom_id res chain seq x y z
N MET A 1 11.23 20.59 10.51
CA MET A 1 10.53 19.75 9.50
C MET A 1 11.39 19.77 8.26
N GLU A 2 11.87 18.64 7.82
CA GLU A 2 12.80 18.48 6.70
C GLU A 2 12.05 17.93 5.49
N THR A 3 12.33 18.43 4.29
CA THR A 3 11.81 17.88 3.03
C THR A 3 12.77 16.79 2.55
N LYS A 4 12.26 15.59 2.31
CA LYS A 4 13.03 14.43 1.83
C LYS A 4 12.34 13.79 0.63
N LYS A 5 13.13 13.15 -0.23
CA LYS A 5 12.56 12.25 -1.23
C LYS A 5 11.96 11.02 -0.54
N LEU A 6 10.88 10.47 -1.09
CA LEU A 6 10.22 9.31 -0.51
C LEU A 6 11.17 8.10 -0.37
N ILE A 7 12.09 7.91 -1.32
CA ILE A 7 13.11 6.86 -1.23
C ILE A 7 14.05 7.07 -0.02
N ASP A 8 14.33 8.29 0.37
CA ASP A 8 15.19 8.58 1.52
C ASP A 8 14.53 8.20 2.86
N CYS A 9 13.20 8.08 2.85
CA CYS A 9 12.38 7.60 3.98
C CYS A 9 12.27 6.07 4.04
N CYS A 10 12.68 5.36 2.97
CA CYS A 10 12.50 3.91 2.82
C CYS A 10 13.85 3.19 2.74
N GLU A 11 13.87 1.91 3.14
CA GLU A 11 14.97 0.98 2.85
C GLU A 11 15.00 0.67 1.35
N PHE A 12 13.82 0.49 0.77
CA PHE A 12 13.61 0.35 -0.67
C PHE A 12 12.19 0.76 -1.08
N ILE A 13 12.04 1.04 -2.37
CA ILE A 13 10.75 1.11 -3.08
C ILE A 13 10.92 0.23 -4.31
N SER A 14 10.17 -0.86 -4.37
CA SER A 14 10.17 -1.85 -5.45
C SER A 14 8.75 -2.08 -5.95
N ASP A 15 8.58 -2.95 -6.92
CA ASP A 15 7.28 -3.43 -7.40
C ASP A 15 7.21 -4.96 -7.38
N GLY A 16 6.05 -5.48 -7.71
CA GLY A 16 5.80 -6.90 -7.83
C GLY A 16 6.42 -7.51 -9.10
N ASP A 17 5.89 -8.65 -9.51
CA ASP A 17 6.41 -9.39 -10.65
C ASP A 17 5.98 -8.82 -12.00
N HIS A 18 6.91 -8.79 -12.94
CA HIS A 18 6.72 -8.34 -14.32
C HIS A 18 6.26 -9.48 -15.25
N LEU A 19 6.58 -10.70 -14.89
CA LEU A 19 6.18 -11.89 -15.65
C LEU A 19 4.94 -12.53 -14.99
N PRO A 20 4.05 -13.15 -15.76
CA PRO A 20 2.97 -13.94 -15.21
C PRO A 20 3.53 -15.08 -14.37
N PRO A 21 3.21 -15.17 -13.07
CA PRO A 21 3.69 -16.27 -12.25
C PRO A 21 2.96 -17.58 -12.59
N PRO A 22 3.52 -18.74 -12.25
CA PRO A 22 2.85 -20.01 -12.43
C PRO A 22 1.59 -20.05 -11.54
N LYS A 23 0.46 -20.50 -12.14
CA LYS A 23 -0.79 -20.65 -11.41
C LYS A 23 -0.79 -21.96 -10.62
N SER A 24 -1.38 -21.93 -9.44
CA SER A 24 -1.59 -23.10 -8.57
C SER A 24 -3.02 -23.09 -8.00
N ASP A 25 -3.54 -24.25 -7.62
CA ASP A 25 -4.86 -24.36 -6.97
C ASP A 25 -4.82 -23.92 -5.50
N SER A 26 -3.63 -23.91 -4.90
CA SER A 26 -3.38 -23.47 -3.52
C SER A 26 -1.95 -22.93 -3.36
N GLY A 27 -1.65 -22.27 -2.25
CA GLY A 27 -0.35 -21.73 -1.94
C GLY A 27 -0.40 -20.26 -1.55
N VAL A 28 0.50 -19.44 -2.12
CA VAL A 28 0.61 -18.03 -1.79
C VAL A 28 -0.29 -17.19 -2.70
N PRO A 29 -1.14 -16.30 -2.17
CA PRO A 29 -2.03 -15.47 -2.98
C PRO A 29 -1.25 -14.47 -3.85
N PHE A 30 -1.68 -14.33 -5.11
CA PHE A 30 -1.16 -13.37 -6.07
C PHE A 30 -2.02 -12.12 -6.12
N ILE A 31 -1.53 -11.04 -5.59
CA ILE A 31 -2.25 -9.79 -5.37
C ILE A 31 -2.09 -8.86 -6.58
N THR A 32 -3.22 -8.39 -7.06
CA THR A 32 -3.34 -7.41 -8.15
C THR A 32 -4.06 -6.16 -7.65
N ILE A 33 -4.21 -5.14 -8.50
CA ILE A 33 -4.93 -3.90 -8.14
C ILE A 33 -6.39 -4.19 -7.74
N SER A 34 -7.04 -5.19 -8.35
CA SER A 34 -8.43 -5.55 -8.03
C SER A 34 -8.60 -6.01 -6.58
N ASN A 35 -7.54 -6.50 -5.96
CA ASN A 35 -7.55 -6.91 -4.55
C ASN A 35 -7.55 -5.70 -3.58
N ILE A 36 -7.22 -4.48 -4.05
CA ILE A 36 -7.33 -3.25 -3.26
C ILE A 36 -8.76 -2.72 -3.39
N THR A 37 -9.63 -3.14 -2.50
CA THR A 37 -11.09 -2.92 -2.58
C THR A 37 -11.58 -1.63 -1.95
N GLY A 38 -10.77 -1.00 -1.10
CA GLY A 38 -11.11 0.23 -0.40
C GLY A 38 -9.92 0.90 0.24
N GLN A 39 -10.18 1.92 1.06
CA GLN A 39 -9.14 2.57 1.84
C GLN A 39 -8.58 1.56 2.85
N ASN A 40 -7.28 1.32 2.78
CA ASN A 40 -6.56 0.34 3.63
C ASN A 40 -7.16 -1.07 3.63
N LYS A 41 -7.88 -1.46 2.57
CA LYS A 41 -8.55 -2.76 2.48
C LYS A 41 -7.96 -3.61 1.37
N LEU A 42 -7.53 -4.81 1.73
CA LEU A 42 -7.04 -5.83 0.81
C LEU A 42 -7.97 -7.04 0.90
N SER A 43 -8.62 -7.40 -0.23
CA SER A 43 -9.42 -8.62 -0.34
C SER A 43 -8.57 -9.77 -0.87
N PHE A 44 -8.81 -10.96 -0.34
CA PHE A 44 -8.22 -12.21 -0.82
C PHE A 44 -9.25 -13.09 -1.54
N GLU A 45 -10.48 -12.60 -1.71
CA GLU A 45 -11.53 -13.28 -2.46
C GLU A 45 -11.15 -13.34 -3.94
N ASP A 46 -11.48 -14.43 -4.61
CA ASP A 46 -11.21 -14.70 -6.03
C ASP A 46 -9.72 -14.47 -6.43
N THR A 47 -8.82 -14.70 -5.49
CA THR A 47 -7.38 -14.48 -5.70
C THR A 47 -6.74 -15.71 -6.31
N MET A 48 -5.95 -15.52 -7.38
CA MET A 48 -5.09 -16.58 -7.92
C MET A 48 -4.01 -16.94 -6.91
N PHE A 49 -3.64 -18.23 -6.85
CA PHE A 49 -2.51 -18.68 -6.04
C PHE A 49 -1.30 -19.04 -6.91
N VAL A 50 -0.13 -18.92 -6.30
CA VAL A 50 1.15 -19.38 -6.85
C VAL A 50 1.78 -20.42 -5.91
N PRO A 51 2.62 -21.35 -6.43
CA PRO A 51 3.33 -22.31 -5.58
C PRO A 51 4.21 -21.61 -4.54
N GLU A 52 4.33 -22.20 -3.34
CA GLU A 52 5.24 -21.68 -2.29
C GLU A 52 6.69 -21.60 -2.76
N SER A 53 7.13 -22.55 -3.60
CA SER A 53 8.48 -22.55 -4.19
C SER A 53 8.74 -21.29 -5.02
N TYR A 54 7.72 -20.77 -5.70
CA TYR A 54 7.80 -19.52 -6.44
C TYR A 54 8.03 -18.34 -5.48
N TYR A 55 7.21 -18.23 -4.44
CA TYR A 55 7.40 -17.19 -3.41
C TYR A 55 8.78 -17.27 -2.76
N ASN A 56 9.25 -18.47 -2.42
CA ASN A 56 10.55 -18.66 -1.79
C ASN A 56 11.70 -18.21 -2.70
N GLY A 57 11.57 -18.35 -4.02
CA GLY A 57 12.55 -17.90 -5.02
C GLY A 57 12.55 -16.39 -5.29
N LEU A 58 11.57 -15.64 -4.81
CA LEU A 58 11.52 -14.18 -5.02
C LEU A 58 12.58 -13.46 -4.19
N ASN A 59 13.08 -12.36 -4.75
CA ASN A 59 13.93 -11.42 -4.01
C ASN A 59 13.18 -10.83 -2.80
N GLU A 60 13.87 -10.55 -1.72
CA GLU A 60 13.30 -10.03 -0.48
C GLU A 60 12.58 -8.67 -0.66
N ASN A 61 13.01 -7.86 -1.61
CA ASN A 61 12.35 -6.58 -1.93
C ASN A 61 11.01 -6.73 -2.67
N LYS A 62 10.66 -7.95 -3.10
CA LYS A 62 9.35 -8.29 -3.68
C LYS A 62 8.39 -8.95 -2.68
N LYS A 63 8.85 -9.17 -1.45
CA LYS A 63 8.10 -9.79 -0.35
C LYS A 63 7.69 -8.71 0.65
N ALA A 64 6.43 -8.33 0.66
CA ALA A 64 5.92 -7.41 1.68
C ALA A 64 5.87 -8.09 3.05
N LYS A 65 6.16 -7.31 4.09
CA LYS A 65 6.14 -7.70 5.50
C LYS A 65 5.27 -6.72 6.29
N LYS A 66 4.88 -7.11 7.47
CA LYS A 66 4.21 -6.21 8.40
C LYS A 66 5.02 -4.91 8.60
N GLY A 67 4.35 -3.78 8.45
CA GLY A 67 4.96 -2.45 8.46
C GLY A 67 5.31 -1.89 7.08
N ASP A 68 5.23 -2.69 6.02
CA ASP A 68 5.37 -2.17 4.65
C ASP A 68 4.09 -1.44 4.19
N ILE A 69 4.23 -0.66 3.14
CA ILE A 69 3.12 0.02 2.48
C ILE A 69 3.05 -0.49 1.05
N LEU A 70 1.87 -0.94 0.64
CA LEU A 70 1.55 -1.23 -0.74
C LEU A 70 0.96 0.02 -1.39
N TYR A 71 1.28 0.27 -2.65
CA TYR A 71 0.75 1.42 -3.36
C TYR A 71 0.43 1.06 -4.81
N SER A 72 -0.81 1.27 -5.23
CA SER A 72 -1.18 1.04 -6.63
C SER A 72 -0.53 2.10 -7.53
N VAL A 73 0.12 1.66 -8.62
CA VAL A 73 0.91 2.55 -9.51
C VAL A 73 0.41 2.59 -10.95
N VAL A 74 -0.57 1.77 -11.33
CA VAL A 74 -1.10 1.69 -12.71
C VAL A 74 -2.62 1.69 -12.70
N GLY A 75 -3.26 2.33 -13.67
CA GLY A 75 -4.72 2.40 -13.82
C GLY A 75 -5.38 3.17 -12.67
N SER A 76 -6.06 2.48 -11.78
CA SER A 76 -6.59 3.06 -10.53
C SER A 76 -5.49 3.25 -9.50
N PHE A 77 -4.45 4.03 -9.86
CA PHE A 77 -3.32 4.30 -8.98
C PHE A 77 -3.68 5.21 -7.79
N GLY A 78 -2.75 5.33 -6.85
CA GLY A 78 -2.87 6.28 -5.74
C GLY A 78 -3.56 5.70 -4.49
N LYS A 79 -3.70 4.39 -4.40
CA LYS A 79 -4.33 3.72 -3.25
C LYS A 79 -3.25 3.10 -2.36
N PRO A 80 -2.92 3.71 -1.20
CA PRO A 80 -2.03 3.09 -0.22
C PRO A 80 -2.77 2.05 0.62
N VAL A 81 -2.06 0.96 0.96
CA VAL A 81 -2.48 -0.04 1.94
C VAL A 81 -1.33 -0.27 2.91
N TYR A 82 -1.57 -0.07 4.20
CA TYR A 82 -0.63 -0.39 5.27
C TYR A 82 -0.74 -1.87 5.63
N VAL A 83 0.36 -2.61 5.56
CA VAL A 83 0.40 -4.04 5.91
C VAL A 83 0.55 -4.16 7.43
N ASP A 84 -0.52 -4.50 8.13
CA ASP A 84 -0.53 -4.68 9.60
C ASP A 84 -0.61 -6.14 10.04
N PHE A 85 -0.56 -7.07 9.10
CA PHE A 85 -0.65 -8.51 9.32
C PHE A 85 0.54 -9.26 8.71
N ASP A 86 0.78 -10.48 9.20
CA ASP A 86 1.79 -11.38 8.65
C ASP A 86 1.12 -12.40 7.74
N LYS A 87 1.22 -12.19 6.42
CA LYS A 87 0.77 -13.12 5.39
C LYS A 87 1.73 -13.06 4.21
N GLN A 88 2.12 -14.21 3.72
CA GLN A 88 2.88 -14.31 2.48
C GLN A 88 1.99 -13.89 1.31
N MET A 89 2.52 -13.05 0.43
CA MET A 89 1.82 -12.53 -0.75
C MET A 89 2.82 -12.32 -1.88
N VAL A 90 2.39 -12.61 -3.10
CA VAL A 90 3.11 -12.24 -4.32
C VAL A 90 2.32 -11.12 -4.99
N PHE A 91 3.01 -10.14 -5.54
CA PHE A 91 2.38 -8.95 -6.11
C PHE A 91 2.61 -8.84 -7.60
N GLN A 92 1.60 -8.37 -8.32
CA GLN A 92 1.74 -7.92 -9.70
C GLN A 92 2.53 -6.59 -9.74
N ARG A 93 3.30 -6.36 -10.81
CA ARG A 93 4.09 -5.13 -11.05
C ARG A 93 3.32 -3.81 -10.90
N HIS A 94 2.00 -3.85 -10.87
CA HIS A 94 1.14 -2.68 -10.71
C HIS A 94 0.99 -2.22 -9.26
N ILE A 95 1.62 -2.94 -8.33
CA ILE A 95 1.67 -2.62 -6.90
C ILE A 95 3.13 -2.36 -6.51
N ALA A 96 3.41 -1.15 -6.07
CA ALA A 96 4.69 -0.83 -5.44
C ALA A 96 4.68 -1.30 -3.98
N ILE A 97 5.85 -1.73 -3.51
CA ILE A 97 6.12 -2.14 -2.12
C ILE A 97 7.13 -1.15 -1.56
N LEU A 98 6.72 -0.41 -0.54
CA LEU A 98 7.58 0.53 0.16
C LEU A 98 7.89 -0.03 1.55
N ARG A 99 9.18 -0.13 1.90
CA ARG A 99 9.64 -0.49 3.24
C ARG A 99 10.22 0.74 3.93
N PRO A 100 9.49 1.40 4.82
CA PRO A 100 10.02 2.53 5.55
C PRO A 100 11.21 2.13 6.43
N LYS A 101 12.17 3.06 6.59
CA LYS A 101 13.31 2.90 7.48
C LYS A 101 12.87 2.83 8.95
N ARG A 102 13.62 2.18 9.81
CA ARG A 102 13.30 2.00 11.24
C ARG A 102 13.13 3.32 12.01
N ASN A 103 13.83 4.37 11.59
CA ASN A 103 13.73 5.72 12.19
C ASN A 103 12.57 6.55 11.62
N VAL A 104 11.76 6.00 10.73
CA VAL A 104 10.56 6.62 10.15
C VAL A 104 9.33 5.83 10.62
N ASN A 105 8.27 6.53 11.02
CA ASN A 105 7.02 5.85 11.34
C ASN A 105 6.32 5.44 10.03
N ALA A 106 6.16 4.13 9.83
CA ALA A 106 5.57 3.59 8.60
C ALA A 106 4.13 4.06 8.39
N ARG A 107 3.32 4.15 9.46
CA ARG A 107 1.95 4.68 9.36
C ARG A 107 1.94 6.18 9.03
N PHE A 108 2.98 6.94 9.43
CA PHE A 108 3.12 8.33 9.01
C PHE A 108 3.28 8.45 7.49
N ILE A 109 4.11 7.61 6.88
CA ILE A 109 4.25 7.56 5.41
C ILE A 109 2.93 7.12 4.76
N TYR A 110 2.24 6.12 5.30
CA TYR A 110 0.92 5.71 4.84
C TYR A 110 -0.07 6.88 4.83
N TYR A 111 -0.21 7.63 5.94
CA TYR A 111 -1.10 8.80 6.02
C TYR A 111 -0.66 9.94 5.09
N THR A 112 0.65 10.13 4.91
CA THR A 112 1.17 11.08 3.92
C THR A 112 0.71 10.71 2.51
N MET A 113 0.79 9.43 2.13
CA MET A 113 0.37 8.93 0.81
C MET A 113 -1.16 8.92 0.64
N LEU A 114 -1.91 8.85 1.74
CA LEU A 114 -3.38 8.94 1.75
C LEU A 114 -3.87 10.38 1.55
N ASN A 115 -3.03 11.38 1.79
CA ASN A 115 -3.39 12.79 1.71
C ASN A 115 -3.81 13.15 0.26
N PRO A 116 -4.96 13.82 0.05
CA PRO A 116 -5.41 14.27 -1.28
C PRO A 116 -4.39 15.15 -2.01
N GLN A 117 -3.57 15.93 -1.31
CA GLN A 117 -2.52 16.73 -1.93
C GLN A 117 -1.39 15.86 -2.49
N PHE A 118 -1.01 14.78 -1.78
CA PHE A 118 -0.08 13.79 -2.29
C PHE A 118 -0.63 13.12 -3.55
N TYR A 119 -1.90 12.70 -3.53
CA TYR A 119 -2.55 12.15 -4.70
C TYR A 119 -2.53 13.12 -5.90
N LYS A 120 -2.88 14.39 -5.69
CA LYS A 120 -2.83 15.42 -6.74
C LYS A 120 -1.44 15.61 -7.33
N LEU A 121 -0.39 15.52 -6.50
CA LEU A 121 1.00 15.58 -6.96
C LEU A 121 1.34 14.36 -7.82
N VAL A 122 1.02 13.16 -7.33
CA VAL A 122 1.22 11.89 -8.05
C VAL A 122 0.47 11.92 -9.38
N ASP A 123 -0.78 12.40 -9.38
CA ASP A 123 -1.62 12.49 -10.56
C ASP A 123 -1.02 13.41 -11.64
N LYS A 124 -0.43 14.54 -11.26
CA LYS A 124 0.29 15.42 -12.20
C LYS A 124 1.52 14.77 -12.82
N LEU A 125 2.19 13.88 -12.09
CA LEU A 125 3.42 13.22 -12.52
C LEU A 125 3.17 11.89 -13.25
N ALA A 126 1.93 11.39 -13.22
CA ALA A 126 1.56 10.15 -13.90
C ALA A 126 1.59 10.32 -15.42
N ILE A 127 2.13 9.32 -16.12
CA ILE A 127 2.28 9.28 -17.57
C ILE A 127 1.29 8.31 -18.22
N GLY A 128 1.05 8.46 -19.51
CA GLY A 128 0.15 7.62 -20.31
C GLY A 128 -1.25 8.24 -20.48
N CYS A 129 -1.86 7.99 -21.65
CA CYS A 129 -3.18 8.54 -22.01
C CYS A 129 -4.33 7.59 -21.66
N SER A 130 -4.22 6.32 -22.06
CA SER A 130 -5.28 5.31 -21.84
C SER A 130 -5.15 4.63 -20.50
N GLN A 131 -3.94 4.25 -20.09
CA GLN A 131 -3.65 3.67 -18.80
C GLN A 131 -2.56 4.49 -18.12
N ARG A 132 -2.98 5.37 -17.22
CA ARG A 132 -2.06 6.24 -16.50
C ARG A 132 -1.21 5.43 -15.53
N THR A 133 0.07 5.75 -15.47
CA THR A 133 1.06 5.02 -14.69
C THR A 133 1.96 5.98 -13.94
N VAL A 134 2.19 5.69 -12.67
CA VAL A 134 3.21 6.32 -11.84
C VAL A 134 4.43 5.41 -11.85
N THR A 135 5.54 5.85 -12.45
CA THR A 135 6.74 5.02 -12.45
C THR A 135 7.34 4.91 -11.06
N LEU A 136 8.08 3.83 -10.78
CA LEU A 136 8.82 3.71 -9.51
C LEU A 136 9.82 4.84 -9.32
N ASP A 137 10.44 5.31 -10.40
CA ASP A 137 11.37 6.43 -10.34
C ASP A 137 10.65 7.73 -9.95
N THR A 138 9.49 8.00 -10.54
CA THR A 138 8.63 9.11 -10.12
C THR A 138 8.30 9.01 -8.64
N LEU A 139 7.81 7.84 -8.18
CA LEU A 139 7.42 7.63 -6.80
C LEU A 139 8.59 7.83 -5.83
N ARG A 140 9.79 7.33 -6.16
CA ARG A 140 11.02 7.49 -5.37
C ARG A 140 11.42 8.94 -5.18
N ASN A 141 11.25 9.76 -6.21
CA ASN A 141 11.68 11.15 -6.24
C ASN A 141 10.64 12.15 -5.72
N ILE A 142 9.44 11.71 -5.36
CA ILE A 142 8.44 12.59 -4.73
C ILE A 142 9.00 13.11 -3.40
N GLU A 143 8.93 14.42 -3.22
CA GLU A 143 9.30 15.07 -1.97
C GLU A 143 8.16 15.01 -0.96
N VAL A 144 8.49 14.63 0.27
CA VAL A 144 7.59 14.57 1.41
C VAL A 144 8.17 15.36 2.58
N ASN A 145 7.31 16.01 3.33
CA ASN A 145 7.69 16.70 4.54
C ASN A 145 7.78 15.68 5.68
N LEU A 146 8.98 15.49 6.20
CA LEU A 146 9.26 14.54 7.29
C LEU A 146 9.58 15.32 8.57
N PRO A 147 8.66 15.38 9.55
CA PRO A 147 8.95 15.89 10.87
C PRO A 147 9.80 14.91 11.69
N ASP A 148 10.28 15.35 12.85
CA ASP A 148 10.99 14.48 13.78
C ASP A 148 10.11 13.29 14.19
N LYS A 149 10.76 12.18 14.55
CA LYS A 149 10.09 10.89 14.84
C LYS A 149 8.99 11.04 15.91
N ASP A 150 9.23 11.80 16.96
CA ASP A 150 8.27 12.04 18.03
C ASP A 150 7.01 12.76 17.54
N ILE A 151 7.17 13.67 16.58
CA ILE A 151 6.04 14.38 15.97
C ILE A 151 5.28 13.41 15.05
N GLN A 152 5.99 12.59 14.26
CA GLN A 152 5.36 11.55 13.45
C GLN A 152 4.50 10.63 14.32
N ASP A 153 5.04 10.17 15.46
CA ASP A 153 4.35 9.25 16.37
C ASP A 153 3.11 9.88 17.01
N LYS A 154 3.17 11.14 17.39
CA LYS A 154 2.00 11.89 17.90
C LYS A 154 0.92 12.05 16.83
N MET A 155 1.30 12.39 15.58
CA MET A 155 0.35 12.53 14.47
C MET A 155 -0.32 11.19 14.16
N VAL A 156 0.47 10.12 14.11
CA VAL A 156 -0.05 8.76 13.89
C VAL A 156 -0.98 8.34 15.02
N GLY A 157 -0.65 8.64 16.26
CA GLY A 157 -1.51 8.34 17.43
C GLY A 157 -2.91 8.95 17.29
N ILE A 158 -2.99 10.20 16.82
CA ILE A 158 -4.30 10.86 16.61
C ILE A 158 -5.05 10.25 15.42
N LEU A 159 -4.36 10.06 14.28
CA LEU A 159 -4.99 9.59 13.04
C LEU A 159 -5.46 8.13 13.18
N SER A 160 -4.69 7.26 13.85
CA SER A 160 -5.11 5.87 14.07
C SER A 160 -6.32 5.75 15.00
N LEU A 161 -6.48 6.61 15.97
CA LEU A 161 -7.71 6.65 16.80
C LEU A 161 -8.95 7.02 15.98
N ILE A 162 -8.77 7.91 14.98
CA ILE A 162 -9.86 8.27 14.05
C ILE A 162 -10.20 7.08 13.16
N ASP A 163 -9.20 6.39 12.59
CA ASP A 163 -9.43 5.20 11.77
C ASP A 163 -10.13 4.09 12.58
N GLU A 164 -9.68 3.81 13.80
CA GLU A 164 -10.33 2.84 14.69
C GLU A 164 -11.81 3.20 14.93
N LYS A 165 -12.10 4.50 15.13
CA LYS A 165 -13.48 4.96 15.31
C LYS A 165 -14.32 4.77 14.06
N ILE A 166 -13.75 5.02 12.88
CA ILE A 166 -14.41 4.79 11.59
C ILE A 166 -14.71 3.30 11.42
N ASP A 167 -13.74 2.42 11.71
CA ASP A 167 -13.91 0.98 11.59
C ASP A 167 -14.98 0.43 12.56
N ILE A 168 -14.99 0.91 13.81
CA ILE A 168 -16.05 0.56 14.79
C ILE A 168 -17.41 0.99 14.25
N ASN A 169 -17.55 2.21 13.75
CA ASN A 169 -18.81 2.72 13.24
C ASN A 169 -19.29 1.92 12.01
N ASN A 170 -18.38 1.58 11.10
CA ASN A 170 -18.71 0.74 9.93
C ASN A 170 -19.19 -0.65 10.37
N ASN A 171 -18.49 -1.29 11.30
CA ASN A 171 -18.90 -2.59 11.85
C ASN A 171 -20.27 -2.53 12.55
N VAL A 172 -20.58 -1.44 13.24
CA VAL A 172 -21.91 -1.22 13.85
C VAL A 172 -22.96 -1.08 12.75
N ASN A 173 -22.71 -0.27 11.71
CA ASN A 173 -23.63 -0.05 10.61
C ASN A 173 -23.90 -1.34 9.81
N ASP A 174 -22.86 -2.13 9.55
CA ASP A 174 -22.98 -3.40 8.81
C ASP A 174 -23.82 -4.45 9.59
N ASN A 175 -23.89 -4.32 10.92
CA ASN A 175 -24.67 -5.20 11.80
C ASN A 175 -26.07 -4.66 12.13
N LEU A 176 -26.42 -3.44 11.72
CA LEU A 176 -27.77 -2.92 11.92
C LEU A 176 -28.75 -3.59 10.94
N PRO A 177 -29.91 -4.08 11.42
CA PRO A 177 -30.93 -4.61 10.52
C PRO A 177 -31.41 -3.45 9.60
N TYR A 178 -31.43 -3.72 8.30
CA TYR A 178 -32.06 -2.79 7.34
C TYR A 178 -33.50 -2.53 7.81
N ALA A 179 -33.79 -1.33 8.26
CA ALA A 179 -35.16 -0.91 8.46
C ALA A 179 -35.82 -0.84 7.06
N SER A 180 -36.57 -1.88 6.70
CA SER A 180 -37.45 -1.85 5.52
C SER A 180 -38.50 -0.74 5.77
N VAL A 181 -38.37 0.35 5.03
CA VAL A 181 -39.39 1.40 4.91
C VAL A 181 -40.36 0.99 3.82
#